data_6102f4ecb42eb6e6464f979807184a92
#
_entry.id   6102f4ecb42eb6e6464f979807184a92
#
_cell.length_a   1.000
_cell.length_b   1.000
_cell.length_c   1.000
_cell.angle_alpha   90.00
_cell.angle_beta   90.00
_cell.angle_gamma   90.00
#
_symmetry.space_group_name_H-M   'P 1'
#
loop_
_entity.id
_entity.type
_entity.pdbx_description
1 polymer ?
#
loop_
_entity_poly.entity_id
_entity_poly.type
_entity_poly.pdbx_seq_one_letter_code
_entity_poly.pdbx_strand_id
1 'polypeptide(L)'
;GKSTYSLNKKDSIPYASQFAHYLIIPTPSKKFCVRKGDIGTLRHIKPYLFEFRGTLVKILFFSLLAYSISLLVPILLQNIVDTLVKSRTPAIVQFALIALGLVAFFTLFSFLKNNIITRCQVDVYNALYENAIRHLFEIPYSYYDNRSQGNILFRINVLSQFQSIISSVFPQFVVLGTSTFVILVYLSAHYPILMPLLVATSLLAILYVVISNKILLKMRNEQIHENEQLSVLNTETVQDMFQIRSMHLSKMFLNRSYESLHKFSKVTLKTDSVSLNLNQIVSYFTMFVPVFGILYLLIILPEDTLSVGELVAVYSLTVSYTHLRAH
;
A
#
# COMPACT_ATOMS: atom_id res chain seq x y z
N GLY A 1 -24.80 10.58 19.12
CA GLY A 1 -25.56 11.74 19.56
C GLY A 1 -26.76 11.29 20.39
N LYS A 2 -26.89 11.79 21.62
CA LYS A 2 -28.07 11.55 22.47
C LYS A 2 -29.22 12.34 21.87
N SER A 3 -30.14 11.69 21.17
CA SER A 3 -31.45 12.29 20.89
C SER A 3 -32.38 11.99 22.06
N THR A 4 -32.51 12.94 22.95
CA THR A 4 -33.57 12.91 23.99
C THR A 4 -34.82 13.51 23.39
N TYR A 5 -35.84 12.69 23.16
CA TYR A 5 -37.19 13.18 22.82
C TYR A 5 -37.91 13.50 24.11
N SER A 6 -38.25 14.77 24.34
CA SER A 6 -39.18 15.14 25.39
C SER A 6 -40.62 15.08 24.82
N LEU A 7 -41.38 14.10 25.23
CA LEU A 7 -42.81 14.02 24.90
C LEU A 7 -43.58 15.03 25.75
N ASN A 8 -44.38 15.89 25.12
CA ASN A 8 -45.30 16.79 25.81
C ASN A 8 -46.35 15.96 26.54
N LYS A 9 -46.83 16.43 27.71
CA LYS A 9 -47.77 15.72 28.58
C LYS A 9 -49.06 15.26 27.85
N LYS A 10 -49.45 15.92 26.76
CA LYS A 10 -50.59 15.54 25.92
C LYS A 10 -50.32 14.39 24.96
N ASP A 11 -49.06 14.25 24.50
CA ASP A 11 -48.67 13.22 23.52
C ASP A 11 -48.25 11.91 24.20
N SER A 12 -48.06 11.92 25.53
CA SER A 12 -47.66 10.74 26.31
C SER A 12 -48.84 9.86 26.74
N ILE A 13 -50.09 10.38 26.71
CA ILE A 13 -51.29 9.66 27.20
C ILE A 13 -51.56 8.35 26.43
N PRO A 14 -51.49 8.27 25.09
CA PRO A 14 -51.71 7.00 24.37
C PRO A 14 -50.63 5.95 24.61
N TYR A 15 -49.43 6.36 24.99
CA TYR A 15 -48.32 5.44 25.26
C TYR A 15 -48.23 5.00 26.72
N ALA A 16 -48.78 5.79 27.66
CA ALA A 16 -48.74 5.50 29.09
C ALA A 16 -49.51 4.22 29.46
N SER A 17 -50.55 3.84 28.69
CA SER A 17 -51.30 2.60 28.88
C SER A 17 -50.56 1.34 28.36
N GLN A 18 -49.54 1.50 27.55
CA GLN A 18 -48.73 0.40 26.98
C GLN A 18 -47.43 0.16 27.77
N PHE A 19 -47.09 1.04 28.71
CA PHE A 19 -45.89 0.85 29.54
C PHE A 19 -46.21 -0.14 30.69
N ALA A 20 -45.55 -1.27 30.70
CA ALA A 20 -45.35 -2.05 31.92
C ALA A 20 -44.68 -1.14 32.95
N HIS A 21 -45.15 -1.16 34.20
CA HIS A 21 -44.79 -0.21 35.28
C HIS A 21 -43.28 -0.15 35.64
N TYR A 22 -42.38 -0.69 34.81
CA TYR A 22 -40.97 -0.72 35.06
C TYR A 22 -40.18 -0.17 33.84
N LEU A 23 -39.47 0.94 34.07
CA LEU A 23 -38.46 1.45 33.13
C LEU A 23 -37.08 0.96 33.58
N ILE A 24 -36.52 0.02 32.85
CA ILE A 24 -35.15 -0.42 33.10
C ILE A 24 -34.20 0.51 32.35
N ILE A 25 -33.54 1.42 33.08
CA ILE A 25 -32.49 2.28 32.54
C ILE A 25 -31.18 1.59 32.86
N PRO A 26 -30.49 0.95 31.89
CA PRO A 26 -29.19 0.38 32.12
C PRO A 26 -28.19 1.53 32.34
N THR A 27 -27.66 1.64 33.56
CA THR A 27 -26.57 2.56 33.87
C THR A 27 -25.24 1.77 33.81
N PRO A 28 -24.21 2.29 33.13
CA PRO A 28 -22.93 1.60 33.09
C PRO A 28 -22.36 1.48 34.50
N SER A 29 -21.99 0.27 34.89
CA SER A 29 -21.32 -0.03 36.15
C SER A 29 -20.03 0.80 36.29
N LYS A 30 -19.59 1.10 37.53
CA LYS A 30 -18.30 1.76 37.80
C LYS A 30 -17.09 0.99 37.24
N LYS A 31 -17.26 -0.29 36.91
CA LYS A 31 -16.26 -1.14 36.25
C LYS A 31 -16.37 -1.14 34.72
N PHE A 32 -17.31 -0.40 34.13
CA PHE A 32 -17.46 -0.31 32.69
C PHE A 32 -16.37 0.61 32.13
N CYS A 33 -15.32 0.02 31.62
CA CYS A 33 -14.32 0.70 30.80
C CYS A 33 -14.70 0.58 29.34
N VAL A 34 -14.93 1.70 28.67
CA VAL A 34 -14.96 1.74 27.20
C VAL A 34 -13.58 1.29 26.72
N ARG A 35 -13.43 0.02 26.38
CA ARG A 35 -12.24 -0.42 25.67
C ARG A 35 -12.22 0.30 24.32
N LYS A 36 -11.36 1.31 24.18
CA LYS A 36 -10.94 1.75 22.86
C LYS A 36 -10.39 0.50 22.17
N GLY A 37 -11.05 0.06 21.10
CA GLY A 37 -10.57 -1.07 20.31
C GLY A 37 -9.08 -0.83 20.01
N ASP A 38 -8.25 -1.77 20.40
CA ASP A 38 -6.80 -1.70 20.23
C ASP A 38 -6.57 -1.73 18.70
N ILE A 39 -6.33 -0.55 18.11
CA ILE A 39 -6.13 -0.35 16.66
C ILE A 39 -4.70 -0.80 16.28
N GLY A 40 -4.18 -1.80 16.93
CA GLY A 40 -2.91 -2.43 16.59
C GLY A 40 -3.07 -3.36 15.39
N THR A 41 -3.31 -2.80 14.20
CA THR A 41 -3.42 -3.54 12.93
C THR A 41 -2.25 -4.53 12.74
N LEU A 42 -1.05 -4.13 13.15
CA LEU A 42 0.15 -4.97 13.12
C LEU A 42 0.07 -6.20 14.05
N ARG A 43 -0.66 -6.12 15.17
CA ARG A 43 -0.81 -7.24 16.11
C ARG A 43 -1.62 -8.38 15.50
N HIS A 44 -2.59 -8.07 14.66
CA HIS A 44 -3.43 -9.05 13.98
C HIS A 44 -2.75 -9.66 12.74
N ILE A 45 -1.84 -8.94 12.09
CA ILE A 45 -1.10 -9.42 10.90
C ILE A 45 0.11 -10.26 11.30
N LYS A 46 0.72 -9.99 12.46
CA LYS A 46 1.92 -10.68 12.94
C LYS A 46 1.84 -12.22 12.92
N PRO A 47 0.77 -12.89 13.39
CA PRO A 47 0.70 -14.36 13.36
C PRO A 47 0.78 -14.91 11.94
N TYR A 48 0.14 -14.27 10.95
CA TYR A 48 0.20 -14.67 9.55
C TYR A 48 1.61 -14.53 8.96
N LEU A 49 2.32 -13.45 9.29
CA LEU A 49 3.71 -13.27 8.86
C LEU A 49 4.64 -14.37 9.41
N PHE A 50 4.41 -14.82 10.65
CA PHE A 50 5.20 -15.89 11.24
C PHE A 50 4.90 -17.27 10.61
N GLU A 51 3.64 -17.54 10.26
CA GLU A 51 3.22 -18.76 9.61
C GLU A 51 3.90 -18.94 8.24
N PHE A 52 4.01 -17.85 7.47
CA PHE A 52 4.63 -17.84 6.13
C PHE A 52 6.14 -17.53 6.11
N ARG A 53 6.83 -17.54 7.27
CA ARG A 53 8.26 -17.19 7.38
C ARG A 53 9.15 -17.96 6.39
N GLY A 54 8.89 -19.25 6.15
CA GLY A 54 9.66 -20.06 5.22
C GLY A 54 9.54 -19.59 3.76
N THR A 55 8.34 -19.18 3.37
CA THR A 55 8.06 -18.62 2.04
C THR A 55 8.70 -17.25 1.88
N LEU A 56 8.69 -16.43 2.95
CA LEU A 56 9.35 -15.13 2.96
C LEU A 56 10.87 -15.24 2.79
N VAL A 57 11.50 -16.21 3.44
CA VAL A 57 12.94 -16.48 3.27
C VAL A 57 13.26 -16.88 1.83
N LYS A 58 12.43 -17.72 1.19
CA LYS A 58 12.58 -18.06 -0.23
C LYS A 58 12.45 -16.84 -1.15
N ILE A 59 11.46 -15.98 -0.89
CA ILE A 59 11.27 -14.72 -1.64
C ILE A 59 12.51 -13.82 -1.50
N LEU A 60 13.03 -13.65 -0.28
CA LEU A 60 14.26 -12.90 0.00
C LEU A 60 15.44 -13.47 -0.75
N PHE A 61 15.65 -14.79 -0.72
CA PHE A 61 16.76 -15.46 -1.38
C PHE A 61 16.73 -15.26 -2.89
N PHE A 62 15.59 -15.53 -3.55
CA PHE A 62 15.48 -15.33 -5.00
C PHE A 62 15.51 -13.86 -5.40
N SER A 63 15.04 -12.95 -4.54
CA SER A 63 15.17 -11.51 -4.76
C SER A 63 16.63 -11.08 -4.70
N LEU A 64 17.37 -11.54 -3.70
CA LEU A 64 18.82 -11.26 -3.57
C LEU A 64 19.57 -11.72 -4.81
N LEU A 65 19.35 -12.94 -5.28
CA LEU A 65 19.98 -13.47 -6.49
C LEU A 65 19.63 -12.64 -7.72
N ALA A 66 18.34 -12.36 -7.95
CA ALA A 66 17.92 -11.57 -9.11
C ALA A 66 18.54 -10.16 -9.12
N TYR A 67 18.57 -9.48 -7.96
CA TYR A 67 19.13 -8.13 -7.90
C TYR A 67 20.65 -8.10 -7.92
N SER A 68 21.33 -9.12 -7.39
CA SER A 68 22.79 -9.25 -7.56
C SER A 68 23.17 -9.38 -9.03
N ILE A 69 22.38 -10.13 -9.82
CA ILE A 69 22.56 -10.22 -11.27
C ILE A 69 22.25 -8.89 -11.94
N SER A 70 21.20 -8.20 -11.53
CA SER A 70 20.84 -6.87 -12.06
C SER A 70 21.96 -5.83 -11.87
N LEU A 71 22.75 -5.93 -10.79
CA LEU A 71 23.94 -5.07 -10.60
C LEU A 71 25.02 -5.24 -11.67
N LEU A 72 25.10 -6.41 -12.28
CA LEU A 72 26.10 -6.67 -13.34
C LEU A 72 25.81 -5.88 -14.62
N VAL A 73 24.57 -5.41 -14.82
CA VAL A 73 24.20 -4.62 -16.00
C VAL A 73 24.89 -3.25 -16.02
N PRO A 74 24.85 -2.41 -14.96
CA PRO A 74 25.64 -1.18 -14.89
C PRO A 74 27.15 -1.39 -15.04
N ILE A 75 27.69 -2.48 -14.46
CA ILE A 75 29.12 -2.83 -14.57
C ILE A 75 29.47 -3.20 -16.01
N LEU A 76 28.61 -3.96 -16.68
CA LEU A 76 28.78 -4.29 -18.09
C LEU A 76 28.75 -3.03 -18.96
N LEU A 77 27.82 -2.10 -18.68
CA LEU A 77 27.73 -0.83 -19.37
C LEU A 77 28.98 0.03 -19.18
N GLN A 78 29.52 0.09 -17.96
CA GLN A 78 30.80 0.73 -17.66
C GLN A 78 31.93 0.19 -18.56
N ASN A 79 32.08 -1.13 -18.61
CA ASN A 79 33.12 -1.76 -19.41
C ASN A 79 32.97 -1.49 -20.92
N ILE A 80 31.74 -1.47 -21.42
CA ILE A 80 31.45 -1.12 -22.82
C ILE A 80 31.89 0.31 -23.11
N VAL A 81 31.45 1.28 -22.28
CA VAL A 81 31.77 2.69 -22.46
C VAL A 81 33.27 2.95 -22.39
N ASP A 82 33.95 2.41 -21.39
CA ASP A 82 35.40 2.59 -21.24
C ASP A 82 36.21 1.96 -22.39
N THR A 83 35.73 0.84 -22.95
CA THR A 83 36.35 0.19 -24.12
C THR A 83 36.16 1.05 -25.38
N LEU A 84 34.98 1.67 -25.54
CA LEU A 84 34.69 2.59 -26.66
C LEU A 84 35.56 3.86 -26.58
N VAL A 85 35.62 4.48 -25.39
CA VAL A 85 36.40 5.72 -25.17
C VAL A 85 37.90 5.47 -25.44
N LYS A 86 38.45 4.31 -25.09
CA LYS A 86 39.85 3.94 -25.36
C LYS A 86 40.14 3.55 -26.81
N SER A 87 39.16 3.79 -27.72
CA SER A 87 39.27 3.49 -29.17
C SER A 87 39.65 2.04 -29.49
N ARG A 88 39.36 1.12 -28.57
CA ARG A 88 39.52 -0.32 -28.82
C ARG A 88 38.27 -0.84 -29.52
N THR A 89 38.44 -1.65 -30.59
CA THR A 89 37.31 -2.34 -31.20
C THR A 89 36.68 -3.23 -30.14
N PRO A 90 35.47 -2.90 -29.70
CA PRO A 90 34.83 -3.71 -28.66
C PRO A 90 34.55 -5.09 -29.23
N ALA A 91 34.81 -6.11 -28.44
CA ALA A 91 34.37 -7.48 -28.73
C ALA A 91 32.82 -7.51 -28.58
N ILE A 92 32.12 -6.83 -29.48
CA ILE A 92 30.65 -6.60 -29.44
C ILE A 92 29.91 -7.91 -29.24
N VAL A 93 30.37 -8.97 -29.90
CA VAL A 93 29.74 -10.29 -29.77
C VAL A 93 29.91 -10.85 -28.35
N GLN A 94 31.05 -10.64 -27.69
CA GLN A 94 31.25 -11.09 -26.30
C GLN A 94 30.39 -10.35 -25.34
N PHE A 95 30.31 -9.02 -25.44
CA PHE A 95 29.39 -8.20 -24.58
C PHE A 95 27.93 -8.56 -24.84
N ALA A 96 27.55 -8.82 -26.08
CA ALA A 96 26.17 -9.22 -26.42
C ALA A 96 25.81 -10.59 -25.81
N LEU A 97 26.74 -11.57 -25.87
CA LEU A 97 26.52 -12.88 -25.24
C LEU A 97 26.44 -12.81 -23.72
N ILE A 98 27.28 -11.98 -23.08
CA ILE A 98 27.22 -11.75 -21.64
C ILE A 98 25.88 -11.09 -21.27
N ALA A 99 25.47 -10.05 -21.99
CA ALA A 99 24.19 -9.39 -21.76
C ALA A 99 23.00 -10.35 -21.90
N LEU A 100 22.99 -11.18 -22.92
CA LEU A 100 21.95 -12.18 -23.15
C LEU A 100 21.93 -13.23 -22.03
N GLY A 101 23.09 -13.68 -21.55
CA GLY A 101 23.19 -14.55 -20.38
C GLY A 101 22.64 -13.92 -19.11
N LEU A 102 22.99 -12.64 -18.84
CA LEU A 102 22.46 -11.91 -17.67
C LEU A 102 20.94 -11.76 -17.73
N VAL A 103 20.38 -11.42 -18.90
CA VAL A 103 18.94 -11.32 -19.10
C VAL A 103 18.25 -12.68 -18.88
N ALA A 104 18.81 -13.75 -19.40
CA ALA A 104 18.26 -15.10 -19.23
C ALA A 104 18.25 -15.52 -17.74
N PHE A 105 19.35 -15.33 -17.01
CA PHE A 105 19.42 -15.64 -15.58
C PHE A 105 18.48 -14.73 -14.75
N PHE A 106 18.49 -13.43 -15.02
CA PHE A 106 17.58 -12.50 -14.33
C PHE A 106 16.12 -12.89 -14.54
N THR A 107 15.73 -13.22 -15.77
CA THR A 107 14.37 -13.65 -16.11
C THR A 107 14.01 -14.95 -15.39
N LEU A 108 14.90 -15.94 -15.36
CA LEU A 108 14.69 -17.21 -14.67
C LEU A 108 14.43 -17.01 -13.17
N PHE A 109 15.32 -16.26 -12.48
CA PHE A 109 15.18 -16.05 -11.05
C PHE A 109 13.97 -15.16 -10.72
N SER A 110 13.67 -14.17 -11.57
CA SER A 110 12.46 -13.35 -11.43
C SER A 110 11.19 -14.18 -11.60
N PHE A 111 11.15 -15.09 -12.55
CA PHE A 111 10.03 -16.00 -12.77
C PHE A 111 9.81 -16.91 -11.55
N LEU A 112 10.88 -17.54 -11.03
CA LEU A 112 10.81 -18.38 -9.83
C LEU A 112 10.30 -17.57 -8.63
N LYS A 113 10.86 -16.39 -8.41
CA LYS A 113 10.44 -15.46 -7.35
C LYS A 113 8.95 -15.10 -7.46
N ASN A 114 8.51 -14.69 -8.65
CA ASN A 114 7.13 -14.26 -8.87
C ASN A 114 6.13 -15.39 -8.63
N ASN A 115 6.44 -16.62 -9.04
CA ASN A 115 5.61 -17.79 -8.75
C ASN A 115 5.49 -18.05 -7.24
N ILE A 116 6.57 -17.90 -6.49
CA ILE A 116 6.55 -18.08 -5.03
C ILE A 116 5.72 -16.96 -4.39
N ILE A 117 5.88 -15.71 -4.85
CA ILE A 117 5.10 -14.56 -4.38
C ILE A 117 3.61 -14.82 -4.61
N THR A 118 3.20 -15.22 -5.83
CA THR A 118 1.79 -15.46 -6.17
C THR A 118 1.17 -16.56 -5.31
N ARG A 119 1.89 -17.67 -5.08
CA ARG A 119 1.43 -18.73 -4.17
C ARG A 119 1.25 -18.19 -2.75
N CYS A 120 2.24 -17.48 -2.23
CA CYS A 120 2.15 -16.89 -0.89
C CYS A 120 0.95 -15.93 -0.75
N GLN A 121 0.67 -15.15 -1.79
CA GLN A 121 -0.47 -14.25 -1.83
C GLN A 121 -1.80 -15.00 -1.71
N VAL A 122 -1.96 -16.07 -2.47
CA VAL A 122 -3.17 -16.92 -2.44
C VAL A 122 -3.33 -17.59 -1.07
N ASP A 123 -2.25 -18.15 -0.53
CA ASP A 123 -2.29 -18.84 0.76
C ASP A 123 -2.65 -17.90 1.91
N VAL A 124 -2.05 -16.70 1.94
CA VAL A 124 -2.37 -15.65 2.94
C VAL A 124 -3.83 -15.19 2.80
N TYR A 125 -4.30 -15.00 1.58
CA TYR A 125 -5.69 -14.62 1.34
C TYR A 125 -6.67 -15.69 1.83
N ASN A 126 -6.43 -16.95 1.46
CA ASN A 126 -7.28 -18.06 1.87
C ASN A 126 -7.36 -18.16 3.39
N ALA A 127 -6.22 -18.05 4.08
CA ALA A 127 -6.15 -18.06 5.55
C ALA A 127 -6.93 -16.88 6.18
N LEU A 128 -6.79 -15.68 5.63
CA LEU A 128 -7.52 -14.51 6.11
C LEU A 128 -9.03 -14.63 5.86
N TYR A 129 -9.42 -15.09 4.67
CA TYR A 129 -10.82 -15.26 4.29
C TYR A 129 -11.50 -16.32 5.15
N GLU A 130 -10.86 -17.50 5.32
CA GLU A 130 -11.37 -18.57 6.17
C GLU A 130 -11.59 -18.10 7.61
N ASN A 131 -10.61 -17.43 8.21
CA ASN A 131 -10.73 -16.89 9.55
C ASN A 131 -11.82 -15.82 9.69
N ALA A 132 -11.98 -14.97 8.69
CA ALA A 132 -13.02 -13.95 8.70
C ALA A 132 -14.41 -14.56 8.59
N ILE A 133 -14.60 -15.54 7.69
CA ILE A 133 -15.88 -16.24 7.55
C ILE A 133 -16.20 -17.06 8.80
N ARG A 134 -15.22 -17.78 9.37
CA ARG A 134 -15.39 -18.49 10.63
C ARG A 134 -15.85 -17.54 11.75
N HIS A 135 -15.18 -16.40 11.87
CA HIS A 135 -15.55 -15.40 12.87
C HIS A 135 -16.97 -14.85 12.66
N LEU A 136 -17.41 -14.67 11.40
CA LEU A 136 -18.79 -14.27 11.12
C LEU A 136 -19.80 -15.28 11.68
N PHE A 137 -19.55 -16.58 11.57
CA PHE A 137 -20.44 -17.62 12.14
C PHE A 137 -20.39 -17.70 13.68
N GLU A 138 -19.34 -17.23 14.31
CA GLU A 138 -19.17 -17.22 15.77
C GLU A 138 -19.78 -15.97 16.43
N ILE A 139 -20.06 -14.92 15.67
CA ILE A 139 -20.62 -13.66 16.19
C ILE A 139 -22.08 -13.87 16.62
N PRO A 140 -22.52 -13.38 17.81
CA PRO A 140 -23.89 -13.46 18.27
C PRO A 140 -24.89 -12.82 17.30
N TYR A 141 -26.09 -13.39 17.19
CA TYR A 141 -27.16 -12.89 16.29
C TYR A 141 -27.50 -11.41 16.52
N SER A 142 -27.40 -10.91 17.76
CA SER A 142 -27.61 -9.50 18.09
C SER A 142 -26.70 -8.51 17.32
N TYR A 143 -25.57 -8.97 16.80
CA TYR A 143 -24.71 -8.17 15.94
C TYR A 143 -25.36 -7.92 14.57
N TYR A 144 -26.04 -8.94 14.03
CA TYR A 144 -26.70 -8.90 12.72
C TYR A 144 -28.00 -8.10 12.79
N ASP A 145 -28.74 -8.20 13.90
CA ASP A 145 -30.00 -7.52 14.12
C ASP A 145 -29.85 -5.99 14.18
N ASN A 146 -28.71 -5.52 14.68
CA ASN A 146 -28.43 -4.09 14.82
C ASN A 146 -27.68 -3.45 13.63
N ARG A 147 -27.51 -4.16 12.51
CA ARG A 147 -26.75 -3.67 11.34
C ARG A 147 -27.43 -4.02 10.04
N SER A 148 -27.36 -3.06 9.08
CA SER A 148 -27.84 -3.35 7.74
C SER A 148 -26.98 -4.41 7.05
N GLN A 149 -27.60 -5.23 6.21
CA GLN A 149 -26.91 -6.25 5.42
C GLN A 149 -25.82 -5.63 4.53
N GLY A 150 -26.06 -4.42 4.01
CA GLY A 150 -25.08 -3.66 3.24
C GLY A 150 -23.80 -3.33 4.02
N ASN A 151 -23.91 -3.04 5.33
CA ASN A 151 -22.73 -2.80 6.17
C ASN A 151 -21.92 -4.08 6.36
N ILE A 152 -22.56 -5.24 6.51
CA ILE A 152 -21.87 -6.53 6.65
C ILE A 152 -21.18 -6.91 5.34
N LEU A 153 -21.88 -6.78 4.20
CA LEU A 153 -21.33 -7.04 2.87
C LEU A 153 -20.14 -6.11 2.55
N PHE A 154 -20.24 -4.83 2.90
CA PHE A 154 -19.12 -3.89 2.74
C PHE A 154 -17.88 -4.37 3.50
N ARG A 155 -18.03 -4.84 4.73
CA ARG A 155 -16.90 -5.37 5.54
C ARG A 155 -16.27 -6.62 4.94
N ILE A 156 -17.07 -7.51 4.35
CA ILE A 156 -16.55 -8.69 3.61
C ILE A 156 -15.81 -8.24 2.36
N ASN A 157 -16.35 -7.26 1.63
CA ASN A 157 -15.69 -6.73 0.43
C ASN A 157 -14.37 -5.98 0.74
N VAL A 158 -14.26 -5.36 1.92
CA VAL A 158 -13.00 -4.78 2.39
C VAL A 158 -11.90 -5.84 2.55
N LEU A 159 -12.25 -7.10 2.86
CA LEU A 159 -11.29 -8.20 2.87
C LEU A 159 -10.61 -8.44 1.52
N SER A 160 -11.36 -8.32 0.43
CA SER A 160 -10.78 -8.44 -0.93
C SER A 160 -9.81 -7.29 -1.24
N GLN A 161 -10.08 -6.08 -0.75
CA GLN A 161 -9.15 -4.96 -0.83
C GLN A 161 -7.90 -5.20 0.03
N PHE A 162 -8.05 -5.81 1.20
CA PHE A 162 -6.94 -6.24 2.04
C PHE A 162 -6.06 -7.28 1.34
N GLN A 163 -6.67 -8.21 0.58
CA GLN A 163 -5.93 -9.12 -0.29
C GLN A 163 -5.04 -8.38 -1.26
N SER A 164 -5.58 -7.39 -1.97
CA SER A 164 -4.80 -6.63 -2.96
C SER A 164 -3.60 -5.91 -2.31
N ILE A 165 -3.77 -5.37 -1.10
CA ILE A 165 -2.70 -4.72 -0.34
C ILE A 165 -1.63 -5.73 0.08
N ILE A 166 -2.00 -6.85 0.67
CA ILE A 166 -1.04 -7.90 1.07
C ILE A 166 -0.37 -8.51 -0.16
N SER A 167 -1.13 -8.70 -1.24
CA SER A 167 -0.63 -9.27 -2.49
C SER A 167 0.37 -8.39 -3.21
N SER A 168 0.19 -7.07 -3.20
CA SER A 168 1.06 -6.15 -3.94
C SER A 168 2.11 -5.49 -3.04
N VAL A 169 1.69 -4.91 -1.91
CA VAL A 169 2.55 -4.06 -1.08
C VAL A 169 3.62 -4.87 -0.36
N PHE A 170 3.26 -6.02 0.21
CA PHE A 170 4.19 -6.78 1.03
C PHE A 170 5.35 -7.40 0.24
N PRO A 171 5.12 -8.14 -0.87
CA PRO A 171 6.21 -8.65 -1.69
C PRO A 171 7.03 -7.54 -2.32
N GLN A 172 6.39 -6.45 -2.74
CA GLN A 172 7.07 -5.29 -3.28
C GLN A 172 8.01 -4.67 -2.25
N PHE A 173 7.59 -4.56 -0.99
CA PHE A 173 8.43 -4.06 0.09
C PHE A 173 9.68 -4.93 0.32
N VAL A 174 9.53 -6.26 0.29
CA VAL A 174 10.65 -7.20 0.39
C VAL A 174 11.61 -7.06 -0.79
N VAL A 175 11.05 -6.99 -2.00
CA VAL A 175 11.80 -6.83 -3.25
C VAL A 175 12.57 -5.51 -3.26
N LEU A 176 11.90 -4.40 -2.94
CA LEU A 176 12.50 -3.06 -2.89
C LEU A 176 13.58 -2.95 -1.79
N GLY A 177 13.29 -3.49 -0.62
CA GLY A 177 14.26 -3.52 0.49
C GLY A 177 15.53 -4.28 0.12
N THR A 178 15.39 -5.45 -0.51
CA THR A 178 16.53 -6.27 -0.95
C THR A 178 17.34 -5.57 -2.02
N SER A 179 16.71 -4.99 -3.04
CA SER A 179 17.43 -4.30 -4.11
C SER A 179 18.15 -3.04 -3.60
N THR A 180 17.51 -2.25 -2.76
CA THR A 180 18.13 -1.08 -2.12
C THR A 180 19.33 -1.50 -1.29
N PHE A 181 19.22 -2.57 -0.52
CA PHE A 181 20.32 -3.11 0.28
C PHE A 181 21.52 -3.53 -0.59
N VAL A 182 21.27 -4.29 -1.66
CA VAL A 182 22.32 -4.76 -2.58
C VAL A 182 23.04 -3.58 -3.24
N ILE A 183 22.31 -2.57 -3.72
CA ILE A 183 22.90 -1.37 -4.34
C ILE A 183 23.70 -0.57 -3.31
N LEU A 184 23.20 -0.37 -2.09
CA LEU A 184 23.92 0.35 -1.04
C LEU A 184 25.22 -0.34 -0.64
N VAL A 185 25.21 -1.67 -0.52
CA VAL A 185 26.42 -2.44 -0.22
C VAL A 185 27.46 -2.25 -1.33
N TYR A 186 27.04 -2.34 -2.59
CA TYR A 186 27.93 -2.13 -3.73
C TYR A 186 28.51 -0.70 -3.76
N LEU A 187 27.65 0.32 -3.63
CA LEU A 187 28.10 1.72 -3.64
C LEU A 187 28.98 2.06 -2.43
N SER A 188 28.74 1.48 -1.27
CA SER A 188 29.59 1.68 -0.08
C SER A 188 31.00 1.09 -0.25
N ALA A 189 31.09 -0.03 -0.96
CA ALA A 189 32.36 -0.70 -1.20
C ALA A 189 33.23 0.01 -2.27
N HIS A 190 32.61 0.53 -3.34
CA HIS A 190 33.32 1.10 -4.49
C HIS A 190 33.35 2.63 -4.48
N TYR A 191 32.32 3.28 -3.95
CA TYR A 191 32.18 4.75 -3.93
C TYR A 191 31.77 5.26 -2.55
N PRO A 192 32.61 5.06 -1.51
CA PRO A 192 32.24 5.41 -0.12
C PRO A 192 31.95 6.93 0.05
N ILE A 193 32.54 7.76 -0.81
CA ILE A 193 32.34 9.22 -0.81
C ILE A 193 30.89 9.62 -1.14
N LEU A 194 30.10 8.77 -1.84
CA LEU A 194 28.67 8.98 -2.10
C LEU A 194 27.76 8.67 -0.92
N MET A 195 28.23 7.93 0.07
CA MET A 195 27.39 7.44 1.16
C MET A 195 26.72 8.56 1.97
N PRO A 196 27.38 9.67 2.35
CA PRO A 196 26.75 10.76 3.06
C PRO A 196 25.55 11.35 2.30
N LEU A 197 25.70 11.53 0.97
CA LEU A 197 24.65 12.06 0.10
C LEU A 197 23.44 11.09 0.02
N LEU A 198 23.72 9.79 -0.18
CA LEU A 198 22.67 8.77 -0.28
C LEU A 198 21.92 8.58 1.05
N VAL A 199 22.64 8.63 2.17
CA VAL A 199 22.01 8.55 3.50
C VAL A 199 21.17 9.80 3.76
N ALA A 200 21.69 10.99 3.48
CA ALA A 200 20.96 12.26 3.67
C ALA A 200 19.67 12.29 2.83
N THR A 201 19.75 11.94 1.53
CA THR A 201 18.58 11.90 0.65
C THR A 201 17.58 10.83 1.07
N SER A 202 18.05 9.68 1.62
CA SER A 202 17.15 8.67 2.16
C SER A 202 16.41 9.12 3.39
N LEU A 203 17.09 9.76 4.33
CA LEU A 203 16.46 10.27 5.54
C LEU A 203 15.42 11.35 5.21
N LEU A 204 15.73 12.26 4.28
CA LEU A 204 14.78 13.26 3.79
C LEU A 204 13.56 12.63 3.15
N ALA A 205 13.74 11.61 2.29
CA ALA A 205 12.64 10.91 1.66
C ALA A 205 11.77 10.17 2.68
N ILE A 206 12.36 9.48 3.66
CA ILE A 206 11.62 8.81 4.74
C ILE A 206 10.82 9.83 5.57
N LEU A 207 11.44 10.93 5.96
CA LEU A 207 10.77 11.98 6.72
C LEU A 207 9.58 12.56 5.94
N TYR A 208 9.77 12.83 4.65
CA TYR A 208 8.72 13.29 3.76
C TYR A 208 7.56 12.29 3.67
N VAL A 209 7.84 11.00 3.45
CA VAL A 209 6.82 9.94 3.37
C VAL A 209 6.03 9.82 4.68
N VAL A 210 6.71 9.89 5.83
CA VAL A 210 6.04 9.83 7.14
C VAL A 210 5.09 11.01 7.34
N ILE A 211 5.49 12.22 6.95
CA ILE A 211 4.64 13.42 7.05
C ILE A 211 3.46 13.32 6.08
N SER A 212 3.71 12.96 4.83
CA SER A 212 2.70 12.81 3.78
C SER A 212 1.65 11.77 4.14
N ASN A 213 2.07 10.61 4.68
CA ASN A 213 1.17 9.56 5.11
C ASN A 213 0.23 10.00 6.24
N LYS A 214 0.68 10.85 7.19
CA LYS A 214 -0.21 11.37 8.23
C LYS A 214 -1.36 12.21 7.66
N ILE A 215 -1.07 13.00 6.63
CA ILE A 215 -2.06 13.83 5.92
C ILE A 215 -3.04 12.92 5.15
N LEU A 216 -2.51 11.98 4.38
CA LEU A 216 -3.29 11.07 3.55
C LEU A 216 -4.18 10.13 4.37
N LEU A 217 -3.71 9.62 5.52
CA LEU A 217 -4.50 8.73 6.37
C LEU A 217 -5.84 9.36 6.80
N LYS A 218 -5.84 10.64 7.18
CA LYS A 218 -7.08 11.33 7.56
C LYS A 218 -8.05 11.42 6.38
N MET A 219 -7.54 11.78 5.21
CA MET A 219 -8.36 11.92 3.99
C MET A 219 -8.87 10.58 3.48
N ARG A 220 -8.04 9.53 3.53
CA ARG A 220 -8.44 8.16 3.18
C ARG A 220 -9.52 7.60 4.09
N ASN A 221 -9.47 7.89 5.39
CA ASN A 221 -10.52 7.47 6.33
C ASN A 221 -11.87 8.13 6.00
N GLU A 222 -11.87 9.41 5.62
CA GLU A 222 -13.06 10.10 5.14
C GLU A 222 -13.60 9.49 3.84
N GLN A 223 -12.71 9.19 2.89
CA GLN A 223 -13.07 8.53 1.62
C GLN A 223 -13.68 7.15 1.86
N ILE A 224 -13.10 6.35 2.77
CA ILE A 224 -13.63 5.02 3.13
C ILE A 224 -15.02 5.15 3.75
N HIS A 225 -15.24 6.14 4.61
CA HIS A 225 -16.54 6.37 5.24
C HIS A 225 -17.63 6.73 4.21
N GLU A 226 -17.34 7.64 3.28
CA GLU A 226 -18.30 8.00 2.21
C GLU A 226 -18.55 6.83 1.26
N ASN A 227 -17.53 6.01 0.96
CA ASN A 227 -17.67 4.79 0.17
C ASN A 227 -18.54 3.73 0.88
N GLU A 228 -18.41 3.59 2.21
CA GLU A 228 -19.27 2.72 3.01
C GLU A 228 -20.72 3.16 2.91
N GLN A 229 -21.00 4.45 3.06
CA GLN A 229 -22.36 4.98 2.96
C GLN A 229 -22.99 4.75 1.59
N LEU A 230 -22.22 5.00 0.52
CA LEU A 230 -22.67 4.74 -0.85
C LEU A 230 -22.92 3.25 -1.10
N SER A 231 -22.04 2.38 -0.63
CA SER A 231 -22.16 0.94 -0.77
C SER A 231 -23.37 0.37 -0.04
N VAL A 232 -23.63 0.85 1.19
CA VAL A 232 -24.82 0.49 1.97
C VAL A 232 -26.08 0.91 1.24
N LEU A 233 -26.15 2.15 0.76
CA LEU A 233 -27.30 2.66 0.01
C LEU A 233 -27.55 1.88 -1.28
N ASN A 234 -26.51 1.52 -2.02
CA ASN A 234 -26.62 0.71 -3.24
C ASN A 234 -27.20 -0.68 -2.91
N THR A 235 -26.72 -1.32 -1.83
CA THR A 235 -27.19 -2.62 -1.40
C THR A 235 -28.66 -2.58 -1.00
N GLU A 236 -29.05 -1.60 -0.17
CA GLU A 236 -30.44 -1.37 0.24
C GLU A 236 -31.34 -1.12 -0.99
N THR A 237 -30.89 -0.28 -1.93
CA THR A 237 -31.66 0.02 -3.15
C THR A 237 -31.90 -1.24 -3.99
N VAL A 238 -30.91 -2.12 -4.13
CA VAL A 238 -31.07 -3.37 -4.91
C VAL A 238 -31.96 -4.36 -4.17
N GLN A 239 -31.80 -4.51 -2.86
CA GLN A 239 -32.60 -5.43 -2.04
C GLN A 239 -34.07 -5.04 -2.00
N ASP A 240 -34.36 -3.75 -1.88
CA ASP A 240 -35.73 -3.23 -1.74
C ASP A 240 -36.32 -2.73 -3.07
N MET A 241 -35.71 -3.10 -4.21
CA MET A 241 -36.10 -2.61 -5.53
C MET A 241 -37.58 -2.84 -5.86
N PHE A 242 -38.15 -3.97 -5.44
CA PHE A 242 -39.56 -4.26 -5.63
C PHE A 242 -40.45 -3.27 -4.85
N GLN A 243 -40.11 -3.00 -3.60
CA GLN A 243 -40.84 -2.08 -2.73
C GLN A 243 -40.72 -0.63 -3.24
N ILE A 244 -39.49 -0.23 -3.63
CA ILE A 244 -39.20 1.09 -4.20
C ILE A 244 -40.05 1.35 -5.45
N ARG A 245 -40.20 0.35 -6.32
CA ARG A 245 -41.01 0.48 -7.54
C ARG A 245 -42.50 0.45 -7.24
N SER A 246 -42.99 -0.45 -6.38
CA SER A 246 -44.42 -0.55 -6.04
C SER A 246 -44.95 0.68 -5.32
N MET A 247 -44.09 1.33 -4.51
CA MET A 247 -44.41 2.57 -3.80
C MET A 247 -44.13 3.85 -4.61
N HIS A 248 -43.68 3.74 -5.87
CA HIS A 248 -43.30 4.87 -6.73
C HIS A 248 -42.19 5.77 -6.17
N LEU A 249 -41.28 5.22 -5.32
CA LEU A 249 -40.19 5.94 -4.67
C LEU A 249 -38.91 6.04 -5.48
N SER A 250 -38.92 5.56 -6.72
CA SER A 250 -37.71 5.47 -7.59
C SER A 250 -36.98 6.81 -7.74
N LYS A 251 -37.71 7.92 -7.91
CA LYS A 251 -37.12 9.26 -8.05
C LYS A 251 -36.43 9.73 -6.77
N MET A 252 -37.01 9.41 -5.60
CA MET A 252 -36.42 9.75 -4.30
C MET A 252 -35.11 8.99 -4.06
N PHE A 253 -35.10 7.68 -4.31
CA PHE A 253 -33.90 6.86 -4.16
C PHE A 253 -32.81 7.25 -5.16
N LEU A 254 -33.17 7.56 -6.40
CA LEU A 254 -32.25 8.05 -7.42
C LEU A 254 -31.54 9.34 -6.96
N ASN A 255 -32.32 10.32 -6.48
CA ASN A 255 -31.75 11.59 -5.97
C ASN A 255 -30.81 11.34 -4.78
N ARG A 256 -31.21 10.48 -3.85
CA ARG A 256 -30.39 10.10 -2.68
C ARG A 256 -29.09 9.42 -3.10
N SER A 257 -29.15 8.53 -4.10
CA SER A 257 -27.98 7.88 -4.65
C SER A 257 -27.04 8.87 -5.34
N TYR A 258 -27.56 9.83 -6.11
CA TYR A 258 -26.74 10.87 -6.71
C TYR A 258 -26.09 11.79 -5.67
N GLU A 259 -26.82 12.16 -4.61
CA GLU A 259 -26.26 12.97 -3.53
C GLU A 259 -25.10 12.25 -2.82
N SER A 260 -25.29 10.96 -2.50
CA SER A 260 -24.26 10.14 -1.87
C SER A 260 -23.04 9.94 -2.79
N LEU A 261 -23.30 9.66 -4.08
CA LEU A 261 -22.25 9.57 -5.10
C LEU A 261 -21.46 10.88 -5.23
N HIS A 262 -22.16 12.02 -5.22
CA HIS A 262 -21.50 13.32 -5.34
C HIS A 262 -20.61 13.63 -4.13
N LYS A 263 -21.05 13.29 -2.91
CA LYS A 263 -20.21 13.41 -1.70
C LYS A 263 -18.95 12.54 -1.80
N PHE A 264 -19.12 11.27 -2.14
CA PHE A 264 -17.99 10.34 -2.34
C PHE A 264 -17.03 10.84 -3.41
N SER A 265 -17.54 11.26 -4.58
CA SER A 265 -16.72 11.76 -5.69
C SER A 265 -15.92 13.01 -5.30
N LYS A 266 -16.54 13.94 -4.57
CA LYS A 266 -15.86 15.15 -4.09
C LYS A 266 -14.70 14.84 -3.14
N VAL A 267 -14.91 13.93 -2.19
CA VAL A 267 -13.86 13.49 -1.27
C VAL A 267 -12.77 12.72 -2.01
N THR A 268 -13.15 11.86 -2.96
CA THR A 268 -12.20 11.10 -3.78
C THR A 268 -11.33 12.01 -4.63
N LEU A 269 -11.92 12.96 -5.35
CA LEU A 269 -11.17 13.94 -6.14
C LEU A 269 -10.14 14.70 -5.28
N LYS A 270 -10.57 15.16 -4.10
CA LYS A 270 -9.67 15.88 -3.19
C LYS A 270 -8.53 14.97 -2.69
N THR A 271 -8.84 13.75 -2.27
CA THR A 271 -7.87 12.80 -1.73
C THR A 271 -6.86 12.37 -2.79
N ASP A 272 -7.35 12.03 -3.97
CA ASP A 272 -6.50 11.55 -5.06
C ASP A 272 -5.64 12.67 -5.65
N SER A 273 -6.17 13.89 -5.78
CA SER A 273 -5.37 15.06 -6.18
C SER A 273 -4.23 15.34 -5.21
N VAL A 274 -4.49 15.32 -3.91
CA VAL A 274 -3.44 15.50 -2.89
C VAL A 274 -2.45 14.34 -2.95
N SER A 275 -2.91 13.10 -3.09
CA SER A 275 -2.06 11.91 -3.19
C SER A 275 -1.13 11.99 -4.40
N LEU A 276 -1.65 12.35 -5.56
CA LEU A 276 -0.87 12.50 -6.80
C LEU A 276 0.18 13.61 -6.68
N ASN A 277 -0.18 14.77 -6.11
CA ASN A 277 0.75 15.88 -5.91
C ASN A 277 1.87 15.51 -4.92
N LEU A 278 1.56 14.78 -3.85
CA LEU A 278 2.57 14.29 -2.91
C LEU A 278 3.49 13.25 -3.56
N ASN A 279 2.96 12.34 -4.36
CA ASN A 279 3.75 11.36 -5.11
C ASN A 279 4.64 12.02 -6.17
N GLN A 280 4.18 13.13 -6.79
CA GLN A 280 4.98 13.89 -7.76
C GLN A 280 6.26 14.44 -7.13
N ILE A 281 6.21 14.89 -5.87
CA ILE A 281 7.41 15.34 -5.15
C ILE A 281 8.42 14.19 -4.99
N VAL A 282 7.95 12.97 -4.67
CA VAL A 282 8.82 11.80 -4.60
C VAL A 282 9.46 11.52 -5.97
N SER A 283 8.69 11.66 -7.06
CA SER A 283 9.23 11.48 -8.42
C SER A 283 10.32 12.48 -8.76
N TYR A 284 10.22 13.73 -8.29
CA TYR A 284 11.31 14.69 -8.46
C TYR A 284 12.59 14.28 -7.70
N PHE A 285 12.47 13.77 -6.48
CA PHE A 285 13.63 13.21 -5.77
C PHE A 285 14.29 12.10 -6.58
N THR A 286 13.51 11.19 -7.17
CA THR A 286 14.08 10.08 -7.96
C THR A 286 14.79 10.56 -9.23
N MET A 287 14.32 11.65 -9.84
CA MET A 287 14.92 12.21 -11.04
C MET A 287 16.21 12.99 -10.76
N PHE A 288 16.23 13.77 -9.69
CA PHE A 288 17.35 14.70 -9.41
C PHE A 288 18.48 14.08 -8.60
N VAL A 289 18.23 13.10 -7.74
CA VAL A 289 19.27 12.47 -6.90
C VAL A 289 20.41 11.88 -7.71
N PRO A 290 20.19 11.18 -8.86
CA PRO A 290 21.29 10.70 -9.70
C PRO A 290 22.15 11.81 -10.27
N VAL A 291 21.53 12.92 -10.70
CA VAL A 291 22.24 14.08 -11.24
C VAL A 291 23.10 14.73 -10.15
N PHE A 292 22.53 14.95 -8.97
CA PHE A 292 23.28 15.48 -7.83
C PHE A 292 24.38 14.52 -7.39
N GLY A 293 24.20 13.22 -7.48
CA GLY A 293 25.22 12.22 -7.20
C GLY A 293 26.45 12.35 -8.09
N ILE A 294 26.25 12.55 -9.40
CA ILE A 294 27.35 12.79 -10.33
C ILE A 294 28.02 14.12 -10.05
N LEU A 295 27.25 15.21 -9.91
CA LEU A 295 27.82 16.54 -9.60
C LEU A 295 28.63 16.52 -8.31
N TYR A 296 28.15 15.82 -7.29
CA TYR A 296 28.85 15.66 -6.02
C TYR A 296 30.19 14.94 -6.18
N LEU A 297 30.25 13.87 -7.01
CA LEU A 297 31.48 13.16 -7.32
C LEU A 297 32.48 14.05 -8.07
N LEU A 298 32.02 14.78 -9.09
CA LEU A 298 32.86 15.66 -9.90
C LEU A 298 33.43 16.85 -9.11
N ILE A 299 32.74 17.30 -8.04
CA ILE A 299 33.22 18.38 -7.18
C ILE A 299 34.29 17.90 -6.19
N ILE A 300 34.12 16.66 -5.66
CA ILE A 300 34.97 16.17 -4.57
C ILE A 300 36.20 15.44 -5.07
N LEU A 301 36.06 14.68 -6.18
CA LEU A 301 37.15 13.89 -6.72
C LEU A 301 38.01 14.75 -7.69
N PRO A 302 39.35 14.59 -7.68
CA PRO A 302 40.22 15.27 -8.64
C PRO A 302 39.88 14.87 -10.08
N GLU A 303 40.14 15.81 -11.01
CA GLU A 303 40.05 15.55 -12.44
C GLU A 303 40.90 14.31 -12.77
N ASP A 304 40.39 13.43 -13.65
CA ASP A 304 41.01 12.16 -14.10
C ASP A 304 40.94 10.95 -13.14
N THR A 305 40.27 11.02 -11.99
CA THR A 305 40.14 9.87 -11.10
C THR A 305 39.00 8.91 -11.48
N LEU A 306 38.03 9.36 -12.26
CA LEU A 306 36.85 8.59 -12.68
C LEU A 306 36.82 8.44 -14.20
N SER A 307 36.60 7.22 -14.67
CA SER A 307 36.36 6.99 -16.09
C SER A 307 34.93 7.41 -16.48
N VAL A 308 34.70 7.68 -17.77
CA VAL A 308 33.35 7.99 -18.29
C VAL A 308 32.41 6.81 -18.05
N GLY A 309 32.91 5.58 -18.16
CA GLY A 309 32.11 4.38 -17.86
C GLY A 309 31.72 4.29 -16.39
N GLU A 310 32.61 4.69 -15.45
CA GLU A 310 32.28 4.75 -14.02
C GLU A 310 31.17 5.75 -13.73
N LEU A 311 31.18 6.93 -14.35
CA LEU A 311 30.13 7.93 -14.20
C LEU A 311 28.77 7.39 -14.69
N VAL A 312 28.77 6.68 -15.82
CA VAL A 312 27.55 6.06 -16.36
C VAL A 312 27.06 4.92 -15.45
N ALA A 313 27.96 4.13 -14.88
CA ALA A 313 27.60 3.06 -13.94
C ALA A 313 26.99 3.64 -12.65
N VAL A 314 27.63 4.65 -12.06
CA VAL A 314 27.11 5.33 -10.86
C VAL A 314 25.75 5.97 -11.12
N TYR A 315 25.58 6.62 -12.28
CA TYR A 315 24.27 7.16 -12.68
C TYR A 315 23.23 6.06 -12.73
N SER A 316 23.48 4.97 -13.45
CA SER A 316 22.54 3.85 -13.61
C SER A 316 22.19 3.20 -12.25
N LEU A 317 23.17 3.02 -11.37
CA LEU A 317 22.97 2.49 -10.02
C LEU A 317 22.14 3.44 -9.14
N THR A 318 22.43 4.73 -9.20
CA THR A 318 21.71 5.73 -8.42
C THR A 318 20.28 5.91 -8.95
N VAL A 319 20.04 5.84 -10.25
CA VAL A 319 18.71 5.77 -10.87
C VAL A 319 17.97 4.53 -10.36
N SER A 320 18.57 3.36 -10.40
CA SER A 320 17.98 2.12 -9.89
C SER A 320 17.63 2.21 -8.41
N TYR A 321 18.52 2.80 -7.60
CA TYR A 321 18.30 3.05 -6.18
C TYR A 321 17.10 3.98 -5.91
N THR A 322 16.92 5.02 -6.71
CA THR A 322 15.85 6.01 -6.53
C THR A 322 14.51 5.54 -7.08
N HIS A 323 14.48 4.85 -8.25
CA HIS A 323 13.25 4.30 -8.82
C HIS A 323 12.58 3.27 -7.91
N LEU A 324 13.35 2.53 -7.13
CA LEU A 324 12.85 1.56 -6.16
C LEU A 324 12.08 2.22 -4.99
N ARG A 325 12.22 3.52 -4.79
CA ARG A 325 11.50 4.28 -3.75
C ARG A 325 10.21 4.94 -4.22
N ALA A 326 10.02 5.09 -5.54
CA ALA A 326 8.85 5.77 -6.11
C ALA A 326 7.60 4.88 -6.20
N HIS A 327 7.74 3.57 -5.99
CA HIS A 327 6.67 2.55 -5.97
C HIS A 327 6.44 2.04 -4.54
#